data_f914068ccf5924dc48d5f53753f74115
#
_entry.id   f914068ccf5924dc48d5f53753f74115
#
_cell.length_a   1.000
_cell.length_b   1.000
_cell.length_c   1.000
_cell.angle_alpha   90.00
_cell.angle_beta   90.00
_cell.angle_gamma   90.00
#
_symmetry.space_group_name_H-M   'P 1'
#
loop_
_entity.id
_entity.type
_entity.pdbx_description
1 polymer ?
#
loop_
_entity_poly.entity_id
_entity_poly.type
_entity_poly.pdbx_seq_one_letter_code
_entity_poly.pdbx_strand_id
1 'polypeptide(L)'
;MPLPPGGPSPVPLSLLARLLRYRFFLVALVVILFLAGLFAWKPLRPGHPAAEAQPPAAQGYAGALEQGKEPLPPAPAAEAKSPEAEQPAPETRAPAAEPPARQVTPSREPAKGELFTRALIKIMDDQISGTWFGWRPNSLLFGKLSLTHNVNNIQEGVLEVARRTVEVLNLNMTRFATTEAYNPQVNEAMNYFMVSSDKYWFPSASGKYREALHDLQAYIDDLHRGRSRFYTRVDHLMVLLGNYKDILGSSFHNLIKDTEDDGRTVGWWVSGEYFYHAQGIALGMAEMLEAVDREFQQELQKKDSHKLLEEAIHSLHAASQLSPWVLTNGSKDGFIANHRANMGTYIGDAEHIISTLQSSLASN
;
A
#
# COMPACT_ATOMS: atom_id res chain seq x y z
N MET A 1 59.23 -19.50 -57.39
CA MET A 1 58.66 -19.07 -56.13
C MET A 1 57.14 -19.27 -56.21
N PRO A 2 56.53 -20.20 -55.47
CA PRO A 2 55.09 -20.40 -55.45
C PRO A 2 54.43 -19.40 -54.49
N LEU A 3 53.28 -18.88 -54.92
CA LEU A 3 52.42 -17.97 -54.12
C LEU A 3 51.85 -18.70 -52.89
N PRO A 4 51.63 -18.00 -51.77
CA PRO A 4 51.06 -18.61 -50.57
C PRO A 4 49.55 -18.88 -50.76
N PRO A 5 48.97 -19.92 -50.04
CA PRO A 5 47.60 -20.29 -50.18
C PRO A 5 46.64 -19.24 -49.59
N GLY A 6 45.54 -18.98 -50.33
CA GLY A 6 44.54 -18.00 -50.03
C GLY A 6 43.90 -18.21 -48.64
N GLY A 7 43.78 -17.13 -47.87
CA GLY A 7 43.05 -17.11 -46.62
C GLY A 7 41.57 -17.35 -46.78
N PRO A 8 40.85 -17.73 -45.72
CA PRO A 8 39.43 -18.06 -45.82
C PRO A 8 38.61 -16.85 -46.31
N SER A 9 37.78 -17.09 -47.33
CA SER A 9 36.88 -16.09 -47.89
C SER A 9 35.92 -15.52 -46.84
N PRO A 10 35.67 -14.19 -46.81
CA PRO A 10 34.76 -13.60 -45.84
C PRO A 10 33.32 -14.11 -46.02
N VAL A 11 32.72 -14.55 -44.93
CA VAL A 11 31.33 -15.02 -44.92
C VAL A 11 30.40 -13.87 -45.34
N PRO A 12 29.51 -14.03 -46.33
CA PRO A 12 28.67 -12.96 -46.83
C PRO A 12 27.71 -12.47 -45.74
N LEU A 13 27.65 -11.14 -45.54
CA LEU A 13 26.81 -10.45 -44.54
C LEU A 13 25.34 -10.91 -44.54
N SER A 14 24.81 -11.39 -45.66
CA SER A 14 23.47 -11.96 -45.82
C SER A 14 23.29 -13.29 -45.05
N LEU A 15 24.34 -14.10 -44.95
CA LEU A 15 24.32 -15.38 -44.21
C LEU A 15 24.36 -15.12 -42.67
N LEU A 16 25.15 -14.14 -42.22
CA LEU A 16 25.20 -13.72 -40.82
C LEU A 16 23.85 -13.16 -40.36
N ALA A 17 23.20 -12.33 -41.19
CA ALA A 17 21.87 -11.78 -40.87
C ALA A 17 20.78 -12.87 -40.82
N ARG A 18 20.86 -13.89 -41.65
CA ARG A 18 19.96 -15.06 -41.61
C ARG A 18 20.20 -15.89 -40.34
N LEU A 19 21.44 -16.18 -40.00
CA LEU A 19 21.80 -16.90 -38.75
C LEU A 19 21.37 -16.15 -37.49
N LEU A 20 21.51 -14.80 -37.46
CA LEU A 20 21.02 -13.98 -36.35
C LEU A 20 19.49 -14.05 -36.21
N ARG A 21 18.74 -13.98 -37.34
CA ARG A 21 17.28 -14.15 -37.30
C ARG A 21 16.87 -15.53 -36.80
N TYR A 22 17.54 -16.61 -37.20
CA TYR A 22 17.27 -17.94 -36.64
C TYR A 22 17.57 -18.06 -35.16
N ARG A 23 18.61 -17.41 -34.65
CA ARG A 23 18.91 -17.39 -33.23
C ARG A 23 17.80 -16.66 -32.43
N PHE A 24 17.30 -15.54 -32.94
CA PHE A 24 16.17 -14.84 -32.33
C PHE A 24 14.88 -15.69 -32.35
N PHE A 25 14.60 -16.37 -33.45
CA PHE A 25 13.47 -17.31 -33.56
C PHE A 25 13.63 -18.49 -32.61
N LEU A 26 14.83 -19.05 -32.49
CA LEU A 26 15.12 -20.16 -31.58
C LEU A 26 14.96 -19.73 -30.12
N VAL A 27 15.50 -18.57 -29.72
CA VAL A 27 15.33 -18.03 -28.39
C VAL A 27 13.86 -17.73 -28.09
N ALA A 28 13.13 -17.10 -29.03
CA ALA A 28 11.71 -16.86 -28.90
C ALA A 28 10.90 -18.17 -28.76
N LEU A 29 11.23 -19.19 -29.54
CA LEU A 29 10.60 -20.50 -29.46
C LEU A 29 10.89 -21.19 -28.12
N VAL A 30 12.13 -21.14 -27.63
CA VAL A 30 12.50 -21.69 -26.32
C VAL A 30 11.76 -20.96 -25.20
N VAL A 31 11.65 -19.64 -25.28
CA VAL A 31 10.88 -18.84 -24.30
C VAL A 31 9.39 -19.20 -24.35
N ILE A 32 8.81 -19.36 -25.55
CA ILE A 32 7.41 -19.77 -25.71
C ILE A 32 7.18 -21.19 -25.18
N LEU A 33 8.07 -22.13 -25.47
CA LEU A 33 7.98 -23.51 -24.96
C LEU A 33 8.19 -23.58 -23.45
N PHE A 34 9.08 -22.75 -22.90
CA PHE A 34 9.28 -22.62 -21.45
C PHE A 34 8.04 -22.03 -20.78
N LEU A 35 7.46 -20.97 -21.35
CA LEU A 35 6.21 -20.38 -20.84
C LEU A 35 5.03 -21.36 -20.99
N ALA A 36 4.94 -22.10 -22.08
CA ALA A 36 3.93 -23.14 -22.27
C ALA A 36 4.13 -24.31 -21.29
N GLY A 37 5.36 -24.70 -21.00
CA GLY A 37 5.70 -25.70 -20.00
C GLY A 37 5.34 -25.26 -18.58
N LEU A 38 5.59 -24.01 -18.24
CA LEU A 38 5.15 -23.42 -16.96
C LEU A 38 3.62 -23.38 -16.85
N PHE A 39 2.93 -23.15 -17.96
CA PHE A 39 1.47 -23.13 -18.01
C PHE A 39 0.88 -24.55 -17.89
N ALA A 40 1.53 -25.55 -18.51
CA ALA A 40 1.10 -26.95 -18.45
C ALA A 40 1.42 -27.61 -17.08
N TRP A 41 2.42 -27.11 -16.36
CA TRP A 41 2.80 -27.62 -15.04
C TRP A 41 2.02 -26.97 -13.89
N LYS A 42 1.02 -26.13 -14.13
CA LYS A 42 0.10 -25.79 -13.04
C LYS A 42 -0.61 -27.08 -12.62
N PRO A 43 -0.36 -27.63 -11.42
CA PRO A 43 -1.23 -28.65 -10.91
C PRO A 43 -2.63 -28.05 -10.89
N LEU A 44 -3.60 -28.72 -11.47
CA LEU A 44 -5.01 -28.43 -11.30
C LEU A 44 -5.26 -28.39 -9.81
N ARG A 45 -5.19 -27.21 -9.21
CA ARG A 45 -5.63 -27.02 -7.83
C ARG A 45 -7.12 -27.34 -7.85
N PRO A 46 -7.60 -28.34 -7.11
CA PRO A 46 -9.02 -28.47 -6.87
C PRO A 46 -9.42 -27.11 -6.26
N GLY A 47 -10.40 -26.46 -6.90
CA GLY A 47 -10.89 -25.17 -6.43
C GLY A 47 -11.32 -25.32 -4.99
N HIS A 48 -10.54 -24.78 -4.07
CA HIS A 48 -11.06 -24.46 -2.77
C HIS A 48 -12.10 -23.35 -3.01
N PRO A 49 -13.34 -23.49 -2.54
CA PRO A 49 -14.17 -22.34 -2.34
C PRO A 49 -13.32 -21.40 -1.49
N ALA A 50 -13.12 -20.18 -1.95
CA ALA A 50 -12.59 -19.12 -1.13
C ALA A 50 -13.35 -19.23 0.20
N ALA A 51 -12.66 -19.64 1.25
CA ALA A 51 -13.12 -19.38 2.59
C ALA A 51 -13.13 -17.86 2.62
N GLU A 52 -14.31 -17.28 2.43
CA GLU A 52 -14.59 -15.92 2.86
C GLU A 52 -14.05 -15.87 4.28
N ALA A 53 -12.93 -15.22 4.46
CA ALA A 53 -12.50 -14.76 5.76
C ALA A 53 -13.61 -13.79 6.18
N GLN A 54 -14.61 -14.32 6.85
CA GLN A 54 -15.57 -13.49 7.56
C GLN A 54 -14.73 -12.68 8.55
N PRO A 55 -14.81 -11.36 8.48
CA PRO A 55 -14.27 -10.54 9.54
C PRO A 55 -14.88 -11.05 10.84
N PRO A 56 -14.13 -11.11 11.96
CA PRO A 56 -14.65 -11.55 13.24
C PRO A 56 -15.96 -10.80 13.47
N ALA A 57 -17.03 -11.54 13.64
CA ALA A 57 -18.38 -11.03 13.73
C ALA A 57 -18.42 -9.89 14.75
N ALA A 58 -18.63 -8.67 14.29
CA ALA A 58 -19.10 -7.57 15.10
C ALA A 58 -20.51 -7.93 15.57
N GLN A 59 -20.59 -8.79 16.57
CA GLN A 59 -21.81 -9.04 17.29
C GLN A 59 -22.15 -7.77 18.08
N GLY A 60 -23.09 -7.01 17.57
CA GLY A 60 -23.70 -6.00 18.40
C GLY A 60 -24.37 -4.77 17.78
N TYR A 61 -24.41 -4.58 16.47
CA TYR A 61 -25.03 -3.35 15.91
C TYR A 61 -26.00 -3.55 14.73
N ALA A 62 -26.66 -4.70 14.63
CA ALA A 62 -27.66 -4.97 13.59
C ALA A 62 -29.11 -4.64 14.04
N GLY A 63 -29.31 -3.62 14.85
CA GLY A 63 -30.64 -3.32 15.40
C GLY A 63 -31.18 -1.89 15.24
N ALA A 64 -30.52 -1.01 14.49
CA ALA A 64 -30.90 0.41 14.51
C ALA A 64 -31.11 1.09 13.13
N LEU A 65 -31.22 0.36 12.02
CA LEU A 65 -31.36 0.98 10.68
C LEU A 65 -32.64 0.64 9.91
N GLU A 66 -33.70 0.23 10.58
CA GLU A 66 -35.01 0.11 9.94
C GLU A 66 -36.05 0.97 10.66
N GLN A 67 -35.95 2.30 10.54
CA GLN A 67 -37.12 3.20 10.66
C GLN A 67 -36.72 4.60 10.19
N GLY A 68 -37.23 5.07 9.06
CA GLY A 68 -37.15 6.46 8.65
C GLY A 68 -36.98 6.70 7.14
N LYS A 69 -37.86 6.12 6.33
CA LYS A 69 -38.09 6.65 4.97
C LYS A 69 -39.32 7.56 5.00
N GLU A 70 -39.09 8.85 5.04
CA GLU A 70 -40.10 9.85 4.70
C GLU A 70 -39.55 10.70 3.54
N PRO A 71 -40.32 10.96 2.47
CA PRO A 71 -39.82 11.61 1.26
C PRO A 71 -39.82 13.12 1.43
N LEU A 72 -38.69 13.74 1.06
CA LEU A 72 -38.52 15.20 0.96
C LEU A 72 -39.30 15.76 -0.24
N PRO A 73 -39.96 16.94 -0.11
CA PRO A 73 -40.62 17.63 -1.20
C PRO A 73 -39.65 18.32 -2.16
N PRO A 74 -40.08 18.56 -3.44
CA PRO A 74 -39.17 19.11 -4.47
C PRO A 74 -38.91 20.61 -4.29
N ALA A 75 -37.65 21.02 -4.54
CA ALA A 75 -37.21 22.40 -4.56
C ALA A 75 -37.66 23.12 -5.84
N PRO A 76 -37.99 24.45 -5.78
CA PRO A 76 -38.43 25.20 -6.93
C PRO A 76 -37.30 25.60 -7.88
N ALA A 77 -37.59 25.56 -9.18
CA ALA A 77 -36.73 25.97 -10.26
C ALA A 77 -36.43 27.48 -10.21
N ALA A 78 -35.17 27.87 -10.34
CA ALA A 78 -34.76 29.27 -10.59
C ALA A 78 -34.27 29.39 -12.03
N GLU A 79 -34.89 30.36 -12.73
CA GLU A 79 -34.67 30.70 -14.13
C GLU A 79 -33.26 31.27 -14.39
N ALA A 80 -32.66 30.84 -15.48
CA ALA A 80 -31.43 31.35 -16.02
C ALA A 80 -31.69 32.69 -16.82
N LYS A 81 -30.97 33.74 -16.51
CA LYS A 81 -30.77 34.89 -17.41
C LYS A 81 -29.29 34.99 -17.77
N SER A 82 -29.01 34.83 -19.05
CA SER A 82 -27.73 35.17 -19.68
C SER A 82 -27.55 36.71 -19.78
N PRO A 83 -26.34 37.20 -19.67
CA PRO A 83 -25.95 38.45 -20.29
C PRO A 83 -24.94 38.23 -21.43
N GLU A 84 -25.23 38.93 -22.45
CA GLU A 84 -24.68 39.40 -23.71
C GLU A 84 -23.17 39.68 -23.74
N ALA A 85 -22.59 39.31 -24.89
CA ALA A 85 -21.17 39.47 -25.20
C ALA A 85 -20.83 40.91 -25.60
N GLU A 86 -19.74 41.45 -25.07
CA GLU A 86 -19.11 42.69 -25.50
C GLU A 86 -17.69 42.44 -26.03
N GLN A 87 -17.40 42.93 -27.24
CA GLN A 87 -16.17 42.73 -28.00
C GLN A 87 -15.05 43.70 -27.58
N PRO A 88 -13.77 43.39 -27.85
CA PRO A 88 -12.61 44.09 -27.27
C PRO A 88 -12.10 45.26 -28.13
N ALA A 89 -11.57 46.29 -27.49
CA ALA A 89 -10.78 47.36 -28.08
C ALA A 89 -9.26 47.09 -27.97
N PRO A 90 -8.39 47.72 -28.78
CA PRO A 90 -7.08 47.20 -29.17
C PRO A 90 -5.94 47.48 -28.19
N GLU A 91 -4.95 46.54 -28.26
CA GLU A 91 -3.73 46.49 -27.48
C GLU A 91 -2.82 47.71 -27.63
N THR A 92 -2.35 48.23 -26.50
CA THR A 92 -1.16 49.08 -26.41
C THR A 92 -0.05 48.25 -25.72
N ARG A 93 1.01 48.03 -26.49
CA ARG A 93 2.20 47.24 -26.10
C ARG A 93 3.04 48.04 -25.10
N ALA A 94 3.14 47.57 -23.87
CA ALA A 94 4.09 48.06 -22.85
C ALA A 94 5.30 47.12 -22.70
N PRO A 95 6.48 47.63 -22.25
CA PRO A 95 7.74 46.92 -22.34
C PRO A 95 7.84 45.71 -21.39
N ALA A 96 8.66 44.73 -21.81
CA ALA A 96 8.94 43.47 -21.09
C ALA A 96 9.30 43.72 -19.62
N ALA A 97 8.44 43.20 -18.73
CA ALA A 97 8.75 43.09 -17.30
C ALA A 97 9.63 41.88 -17.05
N GLU A 98 10.61 42.05 -16.19
CA GLU A 98 11.47 40.96 -15.64
C GLU A 98 10.63 39.83 -15.07
N PRO A 99 11.09 38.58 -15.13
CA PRO A 99 10.37 37.45 -14.56
C PRO A 99 10.19 37.66 -13.05
N PRO A 100 8.97 37.50 -12.52
CA PRO A 100 8.73 37.67 -11.09
C PRO A 100 9.60 36.68 -10.30
N ALA A 101 10.37 37.22 -9.35
CA ALA A 101 11.09 36.44 -8.38
C ALA A 101 10.15 35.37 -7.81
N ARG A 102 10.58 34.12 -7.84
CA ARG A 102 9.87 32.96 -7.27
C ARG A 102 9.49 33.33 -5.84
N GLN A 103 8.24 33.70 -5.63
CA GLN A 103 7.71 33.90 -4.30
C GLN A 103 7.84 32.55 -3.58
N VAL A 104 8.79 32.48 -2.66
CA VAL A 104 8.86 31.40 -1.67
C VAL A 104 7.59 31.58 -0.83
N THR A 105 6.58 30.79 -1.15
CA THR A 105 5.38 30.69 -0.32
C THR A 105 5.85 30.37 1.09
N PRO A 106 5.51 31.17 2.12
CA PRO A 106 5.90 30.84 3.49
C PRO A 106 5.38 29.42 3.77
N SER A 107 6.25 28.55 4.24
CA SER A 107 5.88 27.18 4.62
C SER A 107 4.85 27.28 5.74
N ARG A 108 3.59 27.07 5.37
CA ARG A 108 2.48 27.06 6.31
C ARG A 108 2.71 25.92 7.29
N GLU A 109 2.60 26.21 8.58
CA GLU A 109 2.66 25.17 9.61
C GLU A 109 1.60 24.11 9.32
N PRO A 110 1.94 22.80 9.35
CA PRO A 110 1.00 21.73 9.03
C PRO A 110 -0.18 21.75 10.01
N ALA A 111 -1.38 21.51 9.51
CA ALA A 111 -2.56 21.39 10.36
C ALA A 111 -2.47 20.08 11.17
N LYS A 112 -3.03 20.06 12.37
CA LYS A 112 -3.08 18.87 13.21
C LYS A 112 -3.77 17.71 12.48
N GLY A 113 -3.12 16.55 12.39
CA GLY A 113 -3.56 15.38 11.62
C GLY A 113 -3.13 15.39 10.15
N GLU A 114 -2.54 16.46 9.66
CA GLU A 114 -2.07 16.53 8.27
C GLU A 114 -0.93 15.56 8.01
N LEU A 115 0.09 15.51 8.87
CA LEU A 115 1.25 14.63 8.68
C LEU A 115 0.82 13.16 8.69
N PHE A 116 -0.06 12.78 9.60
CA PHE A 116 -0.62 11.43 9.68
C PHE A 116 -1.39 11.06 8.40
N THR A 117 -2.27 11.96 7.93
CA THR A 117 -3.07 11.70 6.72
C THR A 117 -2.20 11.69 5.46
N ARG A 118 -1.18 12.55 5.39
CA ARG A 118 -0.21 12.54 4.27
C ARG A 118 0.62 11.26 4.22
N ALA A 119 1.02 10.71 5.36
CA ALA A 119 1.72 9.42 5.41
C ALA A 119 0.81 8.30 4.87
N LEU A 120 -0.47 8.28 5.28
CA LEU A 120 -1.44 7.31 4.76
C LEU A 120 -1.64 7.45 3.24
N ILE A 121 -1.74 8.67 2.73
CA ILE A 121 -1.80 8.93 1.28
C ILE A 121 -0.51 8.41 0.62
N LYS A 122 0.66 8.75 1.17
CA LYS A 122 1.96 8.42 0.60
C LYS A 122 2.18 6.92 0.46
N ILE A 123 1.94 6.13 1.51
CA ILE A 123 2.17 4.68 1.47
C ILE A 123 1.33 4.01 0.37
N MET A 124 0.13 4.50 0.10
CA MET A 124 -0.73 3.96 -0.95
C MET A 124 -0.43 4.54 -2.33
N ASP A 125 -0.12 5.82 -2.45
CA ASP A 125 0.24 6.45 -3.73
C ASP A 125 1.56 5.88 -4.27
N ASP A 126 2.54 5.62 -3.42
CA ASP A 126 3.79 4.94 -3.78
C ASP A 126 3.51 3.56 -4.41
N GLN A 127 2.47 2.85 -3.97
CA GLN A 127 2.09 1.55 -4.54
C GLN A 127 1.26 1.68 -5.82
N ILE A 128 0.42 2.70 -5.93
CA ILE A 128 -0.51 2.88 -7.06
C ILE A 128 0.16 3.60 -8.22
N SER A 129 0.96 4.63 -7.93
CA SER A 129 1.56 5.55 -8.91
C SER A 129 3.07 5.46 -8.96
N GLY A 130 3.75 5.16 -7.85
CA GLY A 130 5.20 5.12 -7.73
C GLY A 130 5.84 3.85 -8.27
N THR A 131 5.10 2.75 -8.41
CA THR A 131 5.63 1.49 -8.94
C THR A 131 5.49 1.40 -10.46
N TRP A 132 6.48 0.79 -11.13
CA TRP A 132 6.36 0.47 -12.54
C TRP A 132 5.19 -0.51 -12.77
N PHE A 133 4.24 -0.16 -13.62
CA PHE A 133 2.93 -0.78 -13.85
C PHE A 133 1.88 -0.54 -12.73
N GLY A 134 2.11 0.32 -11.75
CA GLY A 134 1.13 0.71 -10.75
C GLY A 134 0.64 -0.44 -9.84
N TRP A 135 -0.65 -0.43 -9.51
CA TRP A 135 -1.27 -1.48 -8.70
C TRP A 135 -1.39 -2.79 -9.49
N ARG A 136 -0.64 -3.82 -9.08
CA ARG A 136 -0.48 -5.08 -9.83
C ARG A 136 -1.47 -6.16 -9.48
N PRO A 137 -1.98 -6.31 -8.24
CA PRO A 137 -2.87 -7.40 -7.87
C PRO A 137 -4.11 -7.49 -8.77
N ASN A 138 -4.65 -6.36 -9.24
CA ASN A 138 -5.82 -6.33 -10.11
C ASN A 138 -5.48 -6.39 -11.62
N SER A 139 -4.23 -6.60 -12.01
CA SER A 139 -3.86 -6.67 -13.42
C SER A 139 -3.95 -8.10 -13.98
N LEU A 140 -4.25 -8.24 -15.28
CA LEU A 140 -4.34 -9.54 -15.90
C LEU A 140 -2.98 -10.27 -15.92
N LEU A 141 -1.92 -9.56 -16.30
CA LEU A 141 -0.58 -10.14 -16.46
C LEU A 141 0.11 -10.33 -15.10
N PHE A 142 0.06 -9.31 -14.23
CA PHE A 142 0.82 -9.30 -12.99
C PHE A 142 0.03 -9.90 -11.82
N GLY A 143 -1.29 -9.70 -11.77
CA GLY A 143 -2.16 -10.29 -10.77
C GLY A 143 -2.48 -11.76 -11.08
N LYS A 144 -3.29 -12.01 -12.11
CA LYS A 144 -3.78 -13.37 -12.41
C LYS A 144 -2.70 -14.34 -12.88
N LEU A 145 -1.73 -13.90 -13.70
CA LEU A 145 -0.62 -14.74 -14.16
C LEU A 145 0.56 -14.74 -13.18
N SER A 146 0.47 -13.95 -12.08
CA SER A 146 1.46 -13.91 -11.00
C SER A 146 2.91 -13.66 -11.48
N LEU A 147 3.11 -12.88 -12.55
CA LEU A 147 4.44 -12.61 -13.10
C LEU A 147 5.31 -11.76 -12.16
N THR A 148 4.68 -11.05 -11.21
CA THR A 148 5.34 -10.20 -10.22
C THR A 148 4.86 -10.49 -8.80
N HIS A 149 4.80 -11.76 -8.46
CA HIS A 149 4.25 -12.26 -7.20
C HIS A 149 4.79 -11.55 -5.95
N ASN A 150 6.10 -11.31 -5.91
CA ASN A 150 6.75 -10.62 -4.79
C ASN A 150 6.20 -9.20 -4.58
N VAL A 151 6.08 -8.43 -5.67
CA VAL A 151 5.58 -7.04 -5.59
C VAL A 151 4.10 -7.00 -5.23
N ASN A 152 3.31 -7.95 -5.74
CA ASN A 152 1.89 -8.05 -5.37
C ASN A 152 1.73 -8.23 -3.86
N ASN A 153 2.51 -9.12 -3.26
CA ASN A 153 2.47 -9.37 -1.81
C ASN A 153 2.93 -8.14 -0.99
N ILE A 154 3.96 -7.42 -1.45
CA ILE A 154 4.36 -6.16 -0.82
C ILE A 154 3.19 -5.15 -0.87
N GLN A 155 2.56 -4.98 -2.03
CA GLN A 155 1.43 -4.06 -2.19
C GLN A 155 0.25 -4.44 -1.29
N GLU A 156 -0.05 -5.72 -1.16
CA GLU A 156 -1.10 -6.22 -0.28
C GLU A 156 -0.78 -5.99 1.21
N GLY A 157 0.49 -6.18 1.61
CA GLY A 157 0.94 -5.86 2.96
C GLY A 157 0.80 -4.37 3.30
N VAL A 158 1.18 -3.47 2.39
CA VAL A 158 0.97 -2.02 2.56
C VAL A 158 -0.53 -1.69 2.64
N LEU A 159 -1.35 -2.31 1.79
CA LEU A 159 -2.81 -2.11 1.82
C LEU A 159 -3.44 -2.56 3.14
N GLU A 160 -2.95 -3.63 3.74
CA GLU A 160 -3.45 -4.09 5.05
C GLU A 160 -3.20 -3.02 6.12
N VAL A 161 -1.99 -2.44 6.17
CA VAL A 161 -1.68 -1.33 7.06
C VAL A 161 -2.58 -0.13 6.78
N ALA A 162 -2.77 0.25 5.51
CA ALA A 162 -3.60 1.38 5.12
C ALA A 162 -5.07 1.20 5.53
N ARG A 163 -5.61 -0.01 5.38
CA ARG A 163 -6.98 -0.36 5.81
C ARG A 163 -7.18 -0.16 7.31
N ARG A 164 -6.28 -0.72 8.11
CA ARG A 164 -6.36 -0.58 9.57
C ARG A 164 -6.16 0.85 10.03
N THR A 165 -5.25 1.57 9.38
CA THR A 165 -4.99 2.98 9.68
C THR A 165 -6.21 3.85 9.38
N VAL A 166 -6.81 3.73 8.18
CA VAL A 166 -7.99 4.52 7.82
C VAL A 166 -9.21 4.16 8.67
N GLU A 167 -9.35 2.91 9.07
CA GLU A 167 -10.40 2.47 9.99
C GLU A 167 -10.28 3.18 11.34
N VAL A 168 -9.09 3.19 11.95
CA VAL A 168 -8.85 3.90 13.21
C VAL A 168 -9.00 5.41 13.04
N LEU A 169 -8.53 5.98 11.93
CA LEU A 169 -8.72 7.39 11.61
C LEU A 169 -10.22 7.73 11.60
N ASN A 170 -11.04 6.96 10.88
CA ASN A 170 -12.47 7.18 10.74
C ASN A 170 -13.23 6.98 12.07
N LEU A 171 -12.95 5.90 12.78
CA LEU A 171 -13.72 5.51 13.97
C LEU A 171 -13.32 6.29 15.23
N ASN A 172 -12.06 6.71 15.34
CA ASN A 172 -11.50 7.26 16.56
C ASN A 172 -10.96 8.68 16.37
N MET A 173 -10.03 8.91 15.44
CA MET A 173 -9.23 10.14 15.43
C MET A 173 -9.97 11.37 14.87
N THR A 174 -11.01 11.17 14.05
CA THR A 174 -11.84 12.27 13.51
C THR A 174 -12.98 12.68 14.42
N ARG A 175 -13.26 11.92 15.49
CA ARG A 175 -14.39 12.14 16.40
C ARG A 175 -13.91 12.30 17.84
N PHE A 176 -14.53 13.22 18.57
CA PHE A 176 -14.28 13.36 20.00
C PHE A 176 -15.00 12.27 20.83
N ALA A 177 -16.24 11.95 20.42
CA ALA A 177 -17.07 10.94 21.07
C ALA A 177 -17.68 9.99 20.02
N THR A 178 -17.96 8.77 20.43
CA THR A 178 -18.55 7.73 19.56
C THR A 178 -19.96 8.09 19.02
N THR A 179 -20.63 9.07 19.65
CA THR A 179 -21.93 9.59 19.22
C THR A 179 -21.85 10.64 18.11
N GLU A 180 -20.65 11.17 17.79
CA GLU A 180 -20.48 12.10 16.70
C GLU A 180 -20.58 11.37 15.34
N ALA A 181 -21.07 12.09 14.33
CA ALA A 181 -21.11 11.59 12.96
C ALA A 181 -19.68 11.35 12.42
N TYR A 182 -19.55 10.38 11.53
CA TYR A 182 -18.29 10.14 10.83
C TYR A 182 -17.94 11.31 9.91
N ASN A 183 -16.65 11.56 9.75
CA ASN A 183 -16.20 12.48 8.72
C ASN A 183 -16.50 11.86 7.33
N PRO A 184 -17.26 12.54 6.45
CA PRO A 184 -17.73 11.92 5.21
C PRO A 184 -16.56 11.54 4.27
N GLN A 185 -15.51 12.38 4.15
CA GLN A 185 -14.36 12.11 3.28
C GLN A 185 -13.58 10.88 3.78
N VAL A 186 -13.29 10.82 5.09
CA VAL A 186 -12.54 9.70 5.68
C VAL A 186 -13.37 8.41 5.62
N ASN A 187 -14.69 8.50 5.81
CA ASN A 187 -15.57 7.34 5.71
C ASN A 187 -15.63 6.77 4.28
N GLU A 188 -15.71 7.62 3.26
CA GLU A 188 -15.65 7.17 1.86
C GLU A 188 -14.28 6.59 1.51
N ALA A 189 -13.19 7.23 1.95
CA ALA A 189 -11.83 6.70 1.76
C ALA A 189 -11.67 5.30 2.38
N MET A 190 -12.23 5.09 3.58
CA MET A 190 -12.24 3.77 4.23
C MET A 190 -13.00 2.74 3.37
N ASN A 191 -14.21 3.08 2.90
CA ASN A 191 -15.02 2.20 2.06
C ASN A 191 -14.27 1.81 0.76
N TYR A 192 -13.55 2.76 0.16
CA TYR A 192 -12.79 2.51 -1.06
C TYR A 192 -11.57 1.62 -0.83
N PHE A 193 -10.86 1.76 0.28
CA PHE A 193 -9.75 0.85 0.62
C PHE A 193 -10.23 -0.57 0.95
N MET A 194 -11.48 -0.76 1.39
CA MET A 194 -12.04 -2.11 1.64
C MET A 194 -12.39 -2.88 0.35
N VAL A 195 -12.33 -2.26 -0.83
CA VAL A 195 -12.49 -2.96 -2.10
C VAL A 195 -11.41 -4.04 -2.27
N SER A 196 -11.79 -5.24 -2.74
CA SER A 196 -10.86 -6.36 -2.94
C SER A 196 -9.70 -5.97 -3.85
N SER A 197 -8.46 -6.33 -3.45
CA SER A 197 -7.21 -5.93 -4.10
C SER A 197 -7.08 -6.41 -5.55
N ASP A 198 -7.70 -7.54 -5.87
CA ASP A 198 -7.67 -8.22 -7.18
C ASP A 198 -8.80 -7.79 -8.12
N LYS A 199 -9.71 -6.91 -7.69
CA LYS A 199 -10.87 -6.51 -8.48
C LYS A 199 -10.45 -5.73 -9.74
N TYR A 200 -10.58 -6.38 -10.90
CA TYR A 200 -10.12 -5.86 -12.19
C TYR A 200 -11.16 -4.98 -12.90
N TRP A 201 -12.45 -5.41 -12.94
CA TRP A 201 -13.53 -4.72 -13.68
C TRP A 201 -14.17 -3.62 -12.84
N PHE A 202 -14.94 -2.76 -13.50
CA PHE A 202 -15.59 -1.58 -12.93
C PHE A 202 -16.48 -1.88 -11.72
N PRO A 203 -16.27 -1.15 -10.60
CA PRO A 203 -15.14 -0.30 -10.32
C PRO A 203 -13.87 -1.13 -10.04
N SER A 204 -12.74 -0.73 -10.63
CA SER A 204 -11.46 -1.42 -10.38
C SER A 204 -10.87 -1.06 -9.02
N ALA A 205 -10.10 -1.97 -8.40
CA ALA A 205 -9.41 -1.71 -7.13
C ALA A 205 -8.53 -0.45 -7.20
N SER A 206 -7.66 -0.38 -8.21
CA SER A 206 -6.76 0.79 -8.39
C SER A 206 -7.51 2.10 -8.60
N GLY A 207 -8.68 2.07 -9.27
CA GLY A 207 -9.55 3.23 -9.41
C GLY A 207 -10.10 3.69 -8.06
N LYS A 208 -10.65 2.76 -7.28
CA LYS A 208 -11.21 3.05 -5.95
C LYS A 208 -10.15 3.51 -4.95
N TYR A 209 -8.95 2.96 -5.00
CA TYR A 209 -7.87 3.43 -4.13
C TYR A 209 -7.44 4.86 -4.48
N ARG A 210 -7.43 5.27 -5.77
CA ARG A 210 -7.20 6.69 -6.15
C ARG A 210 -8.32 7.60 -5.64
N GLU A 211 -9.57 7.17 -5.69
CA GLU A 211 -10.69 7.91 -5.10
C GLU A 211 -10.48 8.09 -3.59
N ALA A 212 -10.04 7.03 -2.88
CA ALA A 212 -9.69 7.13 -1.45
C ALA A 212 -8.60 8.18 -1.18
N LEU A 213 -7.53 8.22 -2.01
CA LEU A 213 -6.47 9.22 -1.86
C LEU A 213 -7.00 10.65 -2.09
N HIS A 214 -7.89 10.83 -3.06
CA HIS A 214 -8.54 12.12 -3.31
C HIS A 214 -9.39 12.57 -2.11
N ASP A 215 -10.16 11.67 -1.50
CA ASP A 215 -10.99 11.99 -0.35
C ASP A 215 -10.14 12.31 0.91
N LEU A 216 -9.04 11.58 1.13
CA LEU A 216 -8.08 11.92 2.18
C LEU A 216 -7.42 13.28 1.95
N GLN A 217 -7.13 13.67 0.70
CA GLN A 217 -6.63 15.00 0.39
C GLN A 217 -7.70 16.08 0.68
N ALA A 218 -8.96 15.83 0.36
CA ALA A 218 -10.08 16.71 0.69
C ALA A 218 -10.23 16.86 2.23
N TYR A 219 -10.02 15.79 2.97
CA TYR A 219 -9.98 15.85 4.45
C TYR A 219 -8.85 16.74 4.96
N ILE A 220 -7.64 16.67 4.41
CA ILE A 220 -6.53 17.57 4.74
C ILE A 220 -6.92 19.04 4.47
N ASP A 221 -7.54 19.30 3.31
CA ASP A 221 -8.01 20.63 2.97
C ASP A 221 -9.07 21.16 3.95
N ASP A 222 -9.90 20.29 4.48
CA ASP A 222 -10.89 20.63 5.49
C ASP A 222 -10.28 20.83 6.88
N LEU A 223 -9.20 20.11 7.23
CA LEU A 223 -8.40 20.40 8.43
C LEU A 223 -7.82 21.82 8.39
N HIS A 224 -7.25 22.22 7.25
CA HIS A 224 -6.73 23.59 7.06
C HIS A 224 -7.79 24.69 7.15
N ARG A 225 -9.01 24.40 6.74
CA ARG A 225 -10.14 25.35 6.81
C ARG A 225 -10.86 25.33 8.15
N GLY A 226 -10.44 24.47 9.08
CA GLY A 226 -11.09 24.28 10.39
C GLY A 226 -12.48 23.62 10.27
N ARG A 227 -12.81 23.00 9.14
CA ARG A 227 -14.07 22.27 8.93
C ARG A 227 -14.03 20.82 9.40
N SER A 228 -12.83 20.28 9.53
CA SER A 228 -12.58 18.94 10.07
C SER A 228 -11.65 19.01 11.27
N ARG A 229 -11.59 17.95 12.06
CA ARG A 229 -10.76 17.84 13.27
C ARG A 229 -10.00 16.53 13.27
N PHE A 230 -8.87 16.55 13.96
CA PHE A 230 -8.06 15.38 14.29
C PHE A 230 -7.71 15.43 15.79
N TYR A 231 -7.93 14.36 16.50
CA TYR A 231 -7.73 14.28 17.94
C TYR A 231 -6.55 13.38 18.30
N THR A 232 -5.48 13.97 18.84
CA THR A 232 -4.28 13.25 19.31
C THR A 232 -4.45 12.79 20.76
N ARG A 233 -5.39 11.90 21.02
CA ARG A 233 -5.61 11.31 22.34
C ARG A 233 -4.79 10.03 22.51
N VAL A 234 -4.31 9.77 23.72
CA VAL A 234 -3.55 8.53 24.03
C VAL A 234 -4.37 7.28 23.77
N ASP A 235 -5.67 7.29 24.09
CA ASP A 235 -6.58 6.17 23.83
C ASP A 235 -6.72 5.86 22.34
N HIS A 236 -6.77 6.89 21.46
CA HIS A 236 -6.79 6.70 20.01
C HIS A 236 -5.47 6.10 19.49
N LEU A 237 -4.34 6.57 20.02
CA LEU A 237 -3.03 5.99 19.71
C LEU A 237 -2.95 4.53 20.16
N MET A 238 -3.45 4.22 21.36
CA MET A 238 -3.50 2.84 21.85
C MET A 238 -4.34 1.91 20.97
N VAL A 239 -5.46 2.39 20.42
CA VAL A 239 -6.26 1.63 19.44
C VAL A 239 -5.48 1.37 18.17
N LEU A 240 -4.76 2.37 17.63
CA LEU A 240 -3.92 2.21 16.45
C LEU A 240 -2.81 1.18 16.69
N LEU A 241 -2.07 1.34 17.78
CA LEU A 241 -0.98 0.42 18.13
C LEU A 241 -1.50 -1.00 18.39
N GLY A 242 -2.71 -1.17 18.95
CA GLY A 242 -3.37 -2.46 19.09
C GLY A 242 -3.61 -3.14 17.76
N ASN A 243 -4.18 -2.43 16.78
CA ASN A 243 -4.37 -2.95 15.44
C ASN A 243 -3.03 -3.32 14.78
N TYR A 244 -1.99 -2.50 14.96
CA TYR A 244 -0.67 -2.78 14.40
C TYR A 244 -0.02 -4.01 15.04
N LYS A 245 -0.13 -4.16 16.36
CA LYS A 245 0.31 -5.35 17.06
C LYS A 245 -0.35 -6.62 16.53
N ASP A 246 -1.66 -6.59 16.28
CA ASP A 246 -2.41 -7.72 15.77
C ASP A 246 -1.96 -8.12 14.36
N ILE A 247 -1.72 -7.14 13.48
CA ILE A 247 -1.15 -7.36 12.14
C ILE A 247 0.24 -7.99 12.24
N LEU A 248 1.12 -7.45 13.09
CA LEU A 248 2.48 -7.95 13.28
C LEU A 248 2.49 -9.36 13.87
N GLY A 249 1.65 -9.63 14.87
CA GLY A 249 1.51 -10.95 15.48
C GLY A 249 1.04 -12.00 14.46
N SER A 250 0.06 -11.67 13.62
CA SER A 250 -0.41 -12.53 12.54
C SER A 250 0.69 -12.78 11.50
N SER A 251 1.39 -11.72 11.10
CA SER A 251 2.50 -11.81 10.16
C SER A 251 3.66 -12.64 10.73
N PHE A 252 4.03 -12.41 11.99
CA PHE A 252 5.04 -13.21 12.69
C PHE A 252 4.70 -14.70 12.73
N HIS A 253 3.45 -15.04 13.09
CA HIS A 253 2.98 -16.40 13.08
C HIS A 253 3.17 -17.08 11.71
N ASN A 254 2.80 -16.39 10.61
CA ASN A 254 2.97 -16.90 9.25
C ASN A 254 4.45 -17.08 8.86
N LEU A 255 5.34 -16.23 9.40
CA LEU A 255 6.77 -16.30 9.12
C LEU A 255 7.46 -17.45 9.86
N ILE A 256 6.95 -17.93 11.01
CA ILE A 256 7.61 -18.94 11.82
C ILE A 256 6.96 -20.32 11.74
N LYS A 257 5.70 -20.44 11.28
CA LYS A 257 5.01 -21.72 11.20
C LYS A 257 5.68 -22.67 10.20
N ASP A 258 5.80 -23.93 10.54
CA ASP A 258 6.39 -24.98 9.70
C ASP A 258 5.34 -25.72 8.87
N THR A 259 4.08 -25.70 9.32
CA THR A 259 2.94 -26.36 8.67
C THR A 259 1.77 -25.40 8.50
N GLU A 260 1.03 -25.58 7.41
CA GLU A 260 -0.25 -24.93 7.17
C GLU A 260 -1.37 -25.57 8.00
N ASP A 261 -2.54 -24.92 8.07
CA ASP A 261 -3.71 -25.41 8.84
C ASP A 261 -4.22 -26.77 8.34
N ASP A 262 -3.94 -27.12 7.08
CA ASP A 262 -4.28 -28.41 6.47
C ASP A 262 -3.22 -29.51 6.72
N GLY A 263 -2.21 -29.23 7.55
CA GLY A 263 -1.13 -30.15 7.93
C GLY A 263 0.00 -30.29 6.89
N ARG A 264 -0.06 -29.58 5.77
CA ARG A 264 1.03 -29.57 4.77
C ARG A 264 2.18 -28.69 5.25
N THR A 265 3.41 -29.06 4.93
CA THR A 265 4.57 -28.19 5.17
C THR A 265 4.47 -26.91 4.33
N VAL A 266 4.91 -25.78 4.90
CA VAL A 266 4.95 -24.50 4.19
C VAL A 266 5.88 -24.60 2.99
N GLY A 267 5.30 -24.54 1.79
CA GLY A 267 6.02 -24.65 0.53
C GLY A 267 6.85 -23.41 0.21
N TRP A 268 7.83 -23.54 -0.68
CA TRP A 268 8.71 -22.43 -1.07
C TRP A 268 7.97 -21.20 -1.63
N TRP A 269 6.92 -21.39 -2.43
CA TRP A 269 6.10 -20.31 -2.96
C TRP A 269 5.36 -19.55 -1.85
N VAL A 270 4.74 -20.28 -0.94
CA VAL A 270 4.01 -19.70 0.19
C VAL A 270 4.95 -18.98 1.15
N SER A 271 6.17 -19.52 1.34
CA SER A 271 7.22 -18.82 2.10
C SER A 271 7.55 -17.45 1.51
N GLY A 272 7.56 -17.35 0.18
CA GLY A 272 7.72 -16.07 -0.53
C GLY A 272 6.55 -15.11 -0.30
N GLU A 273 5.31 -15.63 -0.34
CA GLU A 273 4.11 -14.84 -0.04
C GLU A 273 4.20 -14.21 1.35
N TYR A 274 4.48 -15.02 2.37
CA TYR A 274 4.60 -14.52 3.75
C TYR A 274 5.74 -13.52 3.93
N PHE A 275 6.90 -13.78 3.32
CA PHE A 275 8.04 -12.87 3.42
C PHE A 275 7.75 -11.50 2.82
N TYR A 276 7.27 -11.45 1.57
CA TYR A 276 7.02 -10.18 0.88
C TYR A 276 5.79 -9.45 1.40
N HIS A 277 4.79 -10.16 1.89
CA HIS A 277 3.66 -9.55 2.59
C HIS A 277 4.10 -8.87 3.90
N ALA A 278 4.92 -9.56 4.71
CA ALA A 278 5.51 -8.98 5.91
C ALA A 278 6.40 -7.77 5.62
N GLN A 279 7.16 -7.81 4.52
CA GLN A 279 7.94 -6.67 4.05
C GLN A 279 7.06 -5.46 3.72
N GLY A 280 5.93 -5.68 3.07
CA GLY A 280 4.94 -4.64 2.77
C GLY A 280 4.32 -4.05 4.04
N ILE A 281 3.97 -4.89 5.02
CA ILE A 281 3.50 -4.46 6.34
C ILE A 281 4.55 -3.58 7.02
N ALA A 282 5.81 -4.03 7.06
CA ALA A 282 6.90 -3.29 7.68
C ALA A 282 7.12 -1.92 7.01
N LEU A 283 7.09 -1.88 5.67
CA LEU A 283 7.23 -0.65 4.88
C LEU A 283 6.13 0.37 5.21
N GLY A 284 4.87 -0.07 5.14
CA GLY A 284 3.73 0.82 5.41
C GLY A 284 3.66 1.27 6.86
N MET A 285 3.95 0.35 7.80
CA MET A 285 3.86 0.65 9.22
C MET A 285 5.00 1.56 9.72
N ALA A 286 6.23 1.41 9.21
CA ALA A 286 7.34 2.30 9.53
C ALA A 286 7.00 3.76 9.17
N GLU A 287 6.54 4.02 7.96
CA GLU A 287 6.13 5.36 7.50
C GLU A 287 4.99 5.93 8.35
N MET A 288 4.01 5.10 8.70
CA MET A 288 2.90 5.54 9.56
C MET A 288 3.34 5.87 10.97
N LEU A 289 4.24 5.06 11.57
CA LEU A 289 4.75 5.33 12.92
C LEU A 289 5.66 6.56 12.96
N GLU A 290 6.41 6.88 11.90
CA GLU A 290 7.13 8.15 11.78
C GLU A 290 6.17 9.36 11.80
N ALA A 291 5.02 9.24 11.16
CA ALA A 291 4.00 10.29 11.21
C ALA A 291 3.34 10.37 12.59
N VAL A 292 3.10 9.23 13.25
CA VAL A 292 2.63 9.16 14.64
C VAL A 292 3.59 9.86 15.59
N ASP A 293 4.90 9.63 15.43
CA ASP A 293 5.92 10.27 16.26
C ASP A 293 5.81 11.79 16.25
N ARG A 294 5.56 12.36 15.08
CA ARG A 294 5.41 13.82 14.90
C ARG A 294 4.06 14.33 15.39
N GLU A 295 2.96 13.65 15.05
CA GLU A 295 1.60 14.11 15.40
C GLU A 295 1.27 13.92 16.89
N PHE A 296 1.79 12.86 17.53
CA PHE A 296 1.55 12.52 18.92
C PHE A 296 2.73 12.84 19.84
N GLN A 297 3.64 13.70 19.37
CA GLN A 297 4.88 14.03 20.11
C GLN A 297 4.62 14.43 21.56
N GLN A 298 3.61 15.26 21.82
CA GLN A 298 3.29 15.73 23.17
C GLN A 298 2.82 14.59 24.08
N GLU A 299 2.00 13.69 23.55
CA GLU A 299 1.47 12.54 24.28
C GLU A 299 2.57 11.53 24.58
N LEU A 300 3.46 11.27 23.62
CA LEU A 300 4.62 10.38 23.76
C LEU A 300 5.63 10.91 24.78
N GLN A 301 5.91 12.22 24.75
CA GLN A 301 6.82 12.86 25.70
C GLN A 301 6.28 12.82 27.14
N LYS A 302 4.97 13.06 27.34
CA LYS A 302 4.34 12.98 28.67
C LYS A 302 4.47 11.60 29.31
N LYS A 303 4.58 10.56 28.50
CA LYS A 303 4.65 9.15 28.90
C LYS A 303 6.06 8.56 28.81
N ASP A 304 7.07 9.36 28.46
CA ASP A 304 8.46 8.91 28.22
C ASP A 304 8.55 7.70 27.27
N SER A 305 7.66 7.70 26.26
CA SER A 305 7.45 6.56 25.37
C SER A 305 8.05 6.76 23.97
N HIS A 306 8.64 7.92 23.68
CA HIS A 306 9.22 8.27 22.37
C HIS A 306 10.31 7.28 21.94
N LYS A 307 11.21 6.92 22.84
CA LYS A 307 12.30 5.97 22.53
C LYS A 307 11.81 4.60 22.11
N LEU A 308 10.75 4.08 22.76
CA LEU A 308 10.14 2.79 22.37
C LEU A 308 9.56 2.86 20.95
N LEU A 309 8.94 4.00 20.60
CA LEU A 309 8.42 4.19 19.25
C LEU A 309 9.55 4.23 18.21
N GLU A 310 10.66 4.94 18.47
CA GLU A 310 11.85 4.96 17.59
C GLU A 310 12.46 3.55 17.41
N GLU A 311 12.55 2.76 18.49
CA GLU A 311 13.03 1.39 18.41
C GLU A 311 12.11 0.51 17.54
N ALA A 312 10.79 0.64 17.65
CA ALA A 312 9.83 -0.07 16.78
C ALA A 312 10.00 0.33 15.30
N ILE A 313 10.11 1.64 15.02
CA ILE A 313 10.36 2.16 13.67
C ILE A 313 11.65 1.58 13.11
N HIS A 314 12.73 1.52 13.91
CA HIS A 314 14.02 0.97 13.49
C HIS A 314 13.91 -0.51 13.08
N SER A 315 13.24 -1.34 13.89
CA SER A 315 13.01 -2.76 13.58
C SER A 315 12.18 -2.94 12.31
N LEU A 316 11.14 -2.11 12.10
CA LEU A 316 10.33 -2.13 10.88
C LEU A 316 11.12 -1.69 9.64
N HIS A 317 11.97 -0.67 9.74
CA HIS A 317 12.86 -0.29 8.65
C HIS A 317 13.83 -1.42 8.30
N ALA A 318 14.43 -2.07 9.29
CA ALA A 318 15.31 -3.22 9.05
C ALA A 318 14.57 -4.35 8.32
N ALA A 319 13.32 -4.65 8.72
CA ALA A 319 12.45 -5.62 8.04
C ALA A 319 12.16 -5.21 6.59
N SER A 320 11.79 -3.95 6.36
CA SER A 320 11.41 -3.44 5.03
C SER A 320 12.55 -3.45 4.01
N GLN A 321 13.80 -3.35 4.48
CA GLN A 321 15.01 -3.30 3.65
C GLN A 321 15.59 -4.69 3.33
N LEU A 322 15.06 -5.77 3.91
CA LEU A 322 15.51 -7.11 3.59
C LEU A 322 15.26 -7.43 2.11
N SER A 323 16.35 -7.59 1.35
CA SER A 323 16.30 -7.83 -0.10
C SER A 323 17.16 -9.03 -0.49
N PRO A 324 16.73 -10.27 -0.16
CA PRO A 324 17.47 -11.46 -0.54
C PRO A 324 17.43 -11.64 -2.05
N TRP A 325 18.60 -11.88 -2.66
CA TRP A 325 18.70 -12.14 -4.10
C TRP A 325 17.94 -13.41 -4.53
N VAL A 326 17.98 -14.43 -3.66
CA VAL A 326 17.15 -15.64 -3.75
C VAL A 326 16.54 -15.89 -2.37
N LEU A 327 15.21 -15.96 -2.31
CA LEU A 327 14.53 -16.32 -1.08
C LEU A 327 14.76 -17.82 -0.80
N THR A 328 15.38 -18.14 0.31
CA THR A 328 15.59 -19.52 0.76
C THR A 328 14.87 -19.75 2.08
N ASN A 329 14.31 -20.95 2.22
CA ASN A 329 13.63 -21.43 3.42
C ASN A 329 14.39 -22.64 3.95
N GLY A 330 15.65 -22.42 4.35
CA GLY A 330 16.48 -23.47 4.95
C GLY A 330 15.95 -23.91 6.31
N SER A 331 16.28 -25.14 6.73
CA SER A 331 16.00 -25.59 8.10
C SER A 331 16.75 -24.72 9.11
N LYS A 332 16.21 -24.60 10.33
CA LYS A 332 16.81 -23.77 11.41
C LYS A 332 18.28 -24.13 11.71
N ASP A 333 18.65 -25.39 11.52
CA ASP A 333 19.99 -25.93 11.75
C ASP A 333 20.75 -26.27 10.45
N GLY A 334 20.29 -25.75 9.29
CA GLY A 334 20.85 -26.05 7.97
C GLY A 334 21.88 -25.03 7.49
N PHE A 335 22.67 -25.41 6.47
CA PHE A 335 23.65 -24.53 5.82
C PHE A 335 23.01 -23.44 4.92
N ILE A 336 21.70 -23.57 4.61
CA ILE A 336 20.97 -22.63 3.75
C ILE A 336 20.29 -21.61 4.66
N ALA A 337 20.48 -20.32 4.34
CA ALA A 337 19.87 -19.22 5.09
C ALA A 337 18.33 -19.37 5.14
N ASN A 338 17.74 -19.10 6.29
CA ASN A 338 16.31 -19.03 6.46
C ASN A 338 15.88 -17.55 6.48
N HIS A 339 15.61 -17.00 5.28
CA HIS A 339 15.22 -15.58 5.14
C HIS A 339 13.86 -15.28 5.77
N ARG A 340 12.96 -16.28 5.80
CA ARG A 340 11.64 -16.14 6.44
C ARG A 340 11.79 -15.99 7.97
N ALA A 341 12.63 -16.81 8.60
CA ALA A 341 12.91 -16.70 10.03
C ALA A 341 13.62 -15.38 10.37
N ASN A 342 14.54 -14.91 9.50
CA ASN A 342 15.21 -13.64 9.68
C ASN A 342 14.22 -12.46 9.61
N MET A 343 13.29 -12.44 8.64
CA MET A 343 12.18 -11.49 8.61
C MET A 343 11.35 -11.58 9.89
N GLY A 344 11.04 -12.80 10.34
CA GLY A 344 10.30 -13.06 11.58
C GLY A 344 10.96 -12.44 12.81
N THR A 345 12.29 -12.40 12.87
CA THR A 345 12.99 -11.76 13.99
C THR A 345 12.66 -10.28 14.09
N TYR A 346 12.74 -9.52 13.00
CA TYR A 346 12.43 -8.08 13.00
C TYR A 346 10.94 -7.80 13.23
N ILE A 347 10.05 -8.59 12.62
CA ILE A 347 8.59 -8.44 12.80
C ILE A 347 8.19 -8.74 14.25
N GLY A 348 8.75 -9.82 14.83
CA GLY A 348 8.48 -10.17 16.23
C GLY A 348 9.07 -9.19 17.23
N ASP A 349 10.24 -8.61 16.93
CA ASP A 349 10.84 -7.54 17.73
C ASP A 349 9.95 -6.29 17.71
N ALA A 350 9.52 -5.85 16.53
CA ALA A 350 8.61 -4.70 16.40
C ALA A 350 7.27 -4.95 17.14
N GLU A 351 6.70 -6.15 17.05
CA GLU A 351 5.47 -6.53 17.78
C GLU A 351 5.67 -6.42 19.29
N HIS A 352 6.78 -6.96 19.80
CA HIS A 352 7.10 -6.90 21.22
C HIS A 352 7.29 -5.47 21.72
N ILE A 353 8.01 -4.64 20.97
CA ILE A 353 8.24 -3.23 21.33
C ILE A 353 6.92 -2.45 21.32
N ILE A 354 6.06 -2.63 20.31
CA ILE A 354 4.73 -2.00 20.25
C ILE A 354 3.85 -2.45 21.42
N SER A 355 3.90 -3.71 21.81
CA SER A 355 3.19 -4.21 23.00
C SER A 355 3.68 -3.54 24.28
N THR A 356 4.98 -3.34 24.41
CA THR A 356 5.61 -2.63 25.53
C THR A 356 5.22 -1.15 25.53
N LEU A 357 5.23 -0.50 24.36
CA LEU A 357 4.80 0.88 24.16
C LEU A 357 3.33 1.07 24.58
N GLN A 358 2.42 0.17 24.18
CA GLN A 358 1.02 0.22 24.65
C GLN A 358 0.93 0.14 26.19
N SER A 359 1.71 -0.75 26.80
CA SER A 359 1.73 -0.90 28.27
C SER A 359 2.24 0.39 28.96
N SER A 360 3.28 1.02 28.39
CA SER A 360 3.80 2.30 28.87
C SER A 360 2.78 3.44 28.76
N LEU A 361 2.08 3.52 27.63
CA LEU A 361 1.03 4.52 27.40
C LEU A 361 -0.19 4.32 28.32
N ALA A 362 -0.52 3.09 28.68
CA ALA A 362 -1.61 2.75 29.58
C ALA A 362 -1.29 3.02 31.06
N SER A 363 0.00 3.03 31.45
CA SER A 363 0.41 3.35 32.83
C SER A 363 0.18 4.82 33.13
N ASN A 364 -0.40 5.11 34.31
CA ASN A 364 -0.69 6.48 34.76
C ASN A 364 0.58 7.24 35.13
#